data_3ac44f4a14da54429907b670fd679497
#
_entry.id   3ac44f4a14da54429907b670fd679497
#
_cell.length_a   1.000
_cell.length_b   1.000
_cell.length_c   1.000
_cell.angle_alpha   90.00
_cell.angle_beta   90.00
_cell.angle_gamma   90.00
#
_symmetry.space_group_name_H-M   'P 1'
#
loop_
_entity.id
_entity.type
_entity.pdbx_description
1 polymer ?
#
loop_
_entity_poly.entity_id
_entity_poly.type
_entity_poly.pdbx_seq_one_letter_code
_entity_poly.pdbx_strand_id
1 'polypeptide(L)'
;FVLIALAIALICLPRDGGSALPSGRLPRLSAEDTTPEKAAPASSTQRTEQESASEATDTAALPPRVRWTDRRIAPWIASVFGIYFANGVVQITMGFLVQDRGGLQPAPAVSVTALMLLANAAGAMLMQLIVVPRLGWGPRRLLRAGMTLALIALTCLTLAPTLWAVAASTFAMGVASGMASPGYSAGASLAVTEREQGGIAGVINATGAITWIVAPVSATALYGWMPLSPFLLALSLVALSCSCAWLLLRKLDIVSRARD
;
A
#
# COMPACT_ATOMS: atom_id res chain seq x y z
N PHE A 1 -8.39 15.29 6.75
CA PHE A 1 -8.15 13.85 6.53
C PHE A 1 -7.22 13.26 7.59
N VAL A 2 -6.04 13.85 7.83
CA VAL A 2 -5.06 13.38 8.83
C VAL A 2 -5.65 13.38 10.25
N LEU A 3 -6.41 14.40 10.63
CA LEU A 3 -7.05 14.48 11.94
C LEU A 3 -8.16 13.44 12.14
N ILE A 4 -8.92 13.11 11.10
CA ILE A 4 -9.95 12.06 11.14
C ILE A 4 -9.29 10.70 11.23
N ALA A 5 -8.23 10.44 10.47
CA ALA A 5 -7.46 9.21 10.55
C ALA A 5 -6.79 9.03 11.92
N LEU A 6 -6.26 10.10 12.50
CA LEU A 6 -5.69 10.12 13.85
C LEU A 6 -6.76 9.86 14.92
N ALA A 7 -7.94 10.46 14.79
CA ALA A 7 -9.06 10.23 15.72
C ALA A 7 -9.56 8.79 15.65
N ILE A 8 -9.70 8.22 14.46
CA ILE A 8 -10.08 6.80 14.27
C ILE A 8 -8.99 5.88 14.83
N ALA A 9 -7.71 6.17 14.60
CA ALA A 9 -6.61 5.40 15.17
C ALA A 9 -6.62 5.43 16.70
N LEU A 10 -6.88 6.60 17.32
CA LEU A 10 -6.98 6.75 18.77
C LEU A 10 -8.19 6.03 19.39
N ILE A 11 -9.30 5.90 18.63
CA ILE A 11 -10.52 5.20 19.08
C ILE A 11 -10.39 3.69 18.89
N CYS A 12 -9.72 3.26 17.81
CA CYS A 12 -9.60 1.85 17.44
C CYS A 12 -8.35 1.16 17.98
N LEU A 13 -7.34 1.89 18.49
CA LEU A 13 -6.22 1.25 19.18
C LEU A 13 -6.77 0.60 20.47
N PRO A 14 -6.60 -0.72 20.64
CA PRO A 14 -6.82 -1.34 21.93
C PRO A 14 -5.92 -0.61 22.94
N ARG A 15 -6.51 -0.14 24.04
CA ARG A 15 -5.72 0.31 25.19
C ARG A 15 -5.06 -0.94 25.78
N ASP A 16 -3.96 -1.35 25.20
CA ASP A 16 -3.12 -2.37 25.80
C ASP A 16 -2.62 -1.78 27.11
N GLY A 17 -3.18 -2.30 28.20
CA GLY A 17 -2.74 -2.00 29.54
C GLY A 17 -1.24 -2.27 29.61
N GLY A 18 -0.49 -1.25 29.97
CA GLY A 18 0.95 -1.16 29.99
C GLY A 18 1.66 -2.47 30.27
N SER A 19 2.24 -3.07 29.26
CA SER A 19 3.40 -3.90 29.42
C SER A 19 4.58 -2.94 29.57
N ALA A 20 5.08 -2.90 30.82
CA ALA A 20 6.22 -2.09 31.20
C ALA A 20 7.37 -2.33 30.23
N LEU A 21 7.85 -1.24 29.62
CA LEU A 21 9.16 -1.23 28.99
C LEU A 21 10.18 -1.76 30.00
N PRO A 22 11.04 -2.69 29.63
CA PRO A 22 12.14 -3.06 30.49
C PRO A 22 12.96 -1.80 30.74
N SER A 23 13.03 -1.40 32.01
CA SER A 23 13.81 -0.26 32.47
C SER A 23 15.29 -0.56 32.26
N GLY A 24 15.78 -0.24 31.09
CA GLY A 24 17.22 -0.09 30.84
C GLY A 24 17.73 1.00 31.77
N ARG A 25 18.46 0.60 32.81
CA ARG A 25 19.18 1.53 33.67
C ARG A 25 20.10 2.38 32.80
N LEU A 26 19.80 3.65 32.69
CA LEU A 26 20.77 4.64 32.25
C LEU A 26 21.96 4.60 33.25
N PRO A 27 23.22 4.54 32.77
CA PRO A 27 24.36 4.68 33.65
C PRO A 27 24.31 6.09 34.26
N ARG A 28 24.20 6.18 35.60
CA ARG A 28 24.44 7.44 36.31
C ARG A 28 25.91 7.82 36.10
N LEU A 29 26.13 8.95 35.47
CA LEU A 29 27.36 9.69 35.57
C LEU A 29 27.44 10.22 37.00
N SER A 30 28.09 9.49 37.89
CA SER A 30 28.56 10.02 39.15
C SER A 30 29.90 10.68 38.88
N ALA A 31 29.92 11.97 39.09
CA ALA A 31 31.15 12.76 39.24
C ALA A 31 31.83 12.38 40.54
N GLU A 32 33.15 12.33 40.48
CA GLU A 32 34.12 12.58 41.53
C GLU A 32 34.26 11.53 42.64
N ASP A 33 35.31 10.73 42.57
CA ASP A 33 36.29 10.72 43.66
C ASP A 33 37.65 10.19 43.17
N THR A 34 38.67 10.99 43.39
CA THR A 34 40.10 10.75 43.13
C THR A 34 40.71 10.01 44.30
N THR A 35 41.21 8.79 44.08
CA THR A 35 42.40 8.28 44.81
C THR A 35 43.03 7.11 44.03
N PRO A 36 44.34 7.01 43.96
CA PRO A 36 45.05 6.01 43.19
C PRO A 36 45.47 4.81 44.05
N GLU A 37 45.02 3.61 43.63
CA GLU A 37 45.69 2.40 44.16
C GLU A 37 45.72 1.23 43.15
N LYS A 38 46.96 0.90 42.78
CA LYS A 38 47.56 -0.43 42.61
C LYS A 38 47.14 -1.37 41.48
N ALA A 39 48.10 -1.60 40.66
CA ALA A 39 48.20 -2.55 39.54
C ALA A 39 47.86 -4.01 39.90
N ALA A 40 47.10 -4.70 39.04
CA ALA A 40 47.15 -6.14 38.71
C ALA A 40 46.14 -6.47 37.59
N PRO A 41 46.19 -7.63 36.86
CA PRO A 41 46.87 -7.76 35.58
C PRO A 41 45.90 -7.79 34.37
N ALA A 42 46.40 -7.38 33.22
CA ALA A 42 45.77 -7.26 31.95
C ALA A 42 45.38 -8.63 31.31
N SER A 43 44.24 -9.17 31.63
CA SER A 43 43.67 -10.31 30.85
C SER A 43 42.15 -10.36 30.73
N SER A 44 41.44 -9.47 31.41
CA SER A 44 39.94 -9.42 31.32
C SER A 44 39.41 -8.40 30.31
N THR A 45 40.23 -7.38 29.99
CA THR A 45 39.79 -6.28 29.12
C THR A 45 39.73 -6.69 27.63
N GLN A 46 40.61 -7.57 27.18
CA GLN A 46 40.65 -8.03 25.80
C GLN A 46 39.46 -8.95 25.43
N ARG A 47 38.91 -9.69 26.38
CA ARG A 47 37.79 -10.58 26.16
C ARG A 47 36.50 -9.79 26.03
N THR A 48 36.31 -8.73 26.79
CA THR A 48 35.11 -7.87 26.73
C THR A 48 35.13 -7.00 25.47
N GLU A 49 36.29 -6.55 25.01
CA GLU A 49 36.40 -5.81 23.74
C GLU A 49 36.19 -6.71 22.52
N GLN A 50 36.60 -7.97 22.59
CA GLN A 50 36.37 -8.94 21.51
C GLN A 50 34.92 -9.40 21.43
N GLU A 51 34.22 -9.57 22.55
CA GLU A 51 32.77 -9.85 22.57
C GLU A 51 31.98 -8.64 22.09
N SER A 52 32.31 -7.42 22.51
CA SER A 52 31.68 -6.19 21.98
C SER A 52 31.96 -5.96 20.50
N ALA A 53 33.16 -6.28 20.02
CA ALA A 53 33.50 -6.18 18.60
C ALA A 53 32.76 -7.27 17.75
N SER A 54 32.58 -8.46 18.31
CA SER A 54 31.84 -9.54 17.68
C SER A 54 30.32 -9.24 17.59
N GLU A 55 29.74 -8.67 18.65
CA GLU A 55 28.34 -8.21 18.64
C GLU A 55 28.12 -7.02 17.69
N ALA A 56 29.08 -6.08 17.62
CA ALA A 56 29.01 -4.95 16.70
C ALA A 56 29.17 -5.36 15.24
N THR A 57 29.86 -6.46 14.95
CA THR A 57 30.05 -6.97 13.58
C THR A 57 28.82 -7.74 13.08
N ASP A 58 28.07 -8.38 13.97
CA ASP A 58 26.83 -9.10 13.60
C ASP A 58 25.64 -8.14 13.38
N THR A 59 25.73 -6.89 13.88
CA THR A 59 24.71 -5.85 13.70
C THR A 59 24.83 -5.10 12.36
N ALA A 60 25.91 -5.32 11.61
CA ALA A 60 26.22 -4.58 10.37
C ALA A 60 25.82 -5.32 9.07
N ALA A 61 25.19 -6.49 9.15
CA ALA A 61 24.62 -7.12 7.96
C ALA A 61 23.40 -6.32 7.50
N LEU A 62 23.59 -5.50 6.45
CA LEU A 62 22.48 -4.80 5.79
C LEU A 62 21.34 -5.77 5.53
N PRO A 63 20.10 -5.41 5.87
CA PRO A 63 18.95 -6.29 5.63
C PRO A 63 18.90 -6.72 4.16
N PRO A 64 18.57 -7.97 3.87
CA PRO A 64 18.56 -8.49 2.52
C PRO A 64 17.65 -7.63 1.64
N ARG A 65 18.22 -7.12 0.54
CA ARG A 65 17.51 -6.22 -0.38
C ARG A 65 16.49 -7.01 -1.19
N VAL A 66 15.22 -6.75 -0.96
CA VAL A 66 14.12 -7.26 -1.78
C VAL A 66 14.10 -6.50 -3.12
N ARG A 67 14.19 -7.23 -4.23
CA ARG A 67 14.17 -6.64 -5.59
C ARG A 67 12.79 -6.77 -6.20
N TRP A 68 12.37 -5.78 -7.00
CA TRP A 68 11.09 -5.78 -7.73
C TRP A 68 10.92 -6.99 -8.66
N THR A 69 12.04 -7.54 -9.14
CA THR A 69 12.09 -8.71 -10.03
C THR A 69 12.07 -10.03 -9.28
N ASP A 70 11.98 -10.04 -7.95
CA ASP A 70 11.88 -11.28 -7.19
C ASP A 70 10.61 -12.04 -7.56
N ARG A 71 10.78 -13.29 -7.99
CA ARG A 71 9.67 -14.16 -8.43
C ARG A 71 8.60 -14.39 -7.38
N ARG A 72 8.91 -14.17 -6.10
CA ARG A 72 7.95 -14.30 -4.98
C ARG A 72 6.98 -13.14 -4.93
N ILE A 73 7.43 -11.92 -5.25
CA ILE A 73 6.65 -10.68 -5.12
C ILE A 73 6.20 -10.10 -6.46
N ALA A 74 6.92 -10.34 -7.56
CA ALA A 74 6.57 -9.85 -8.89
C ALA A 74 5.11 -10.11 -9.31
N PRO A 75 4.49 -11.29 -9.02
CA PRO A 75 3.08 -11.53 -9.30
C PRO A 75 2.13 -10.57 -8.56
N TRP A 76 2.47 -10.21 -7.33
CA TRP A 76 1.69 -9.29 -6.51
C TRP A 76 1.77 -7.86 -7.04
N ILE A 77 2.98 -7.41 -7.39
CA ILE A 77 3.22 -6.08 -7.98
C ILE A 77 2.49 -5.95 -9.31
N ALA A 78 2.66 -6.91 -10.22
CA ALA A 78 2.01 -6.91 -11.52
C ALA A 78 0.48 -6.90 -11.40
N SER A 79 -0.05 -7.56 -10.36
CA SER A 79 -1.49 -7.64 -10.12
C SER A 79 -2.09 -6.34 -9.57
N VAL A 80 -1.32 -5.49 -8.88
CA VAL A 80 -1.86 -4.26 -8.26
C VAL A 80 -1.60 -3.01 -9.09
N PHE A 81 -0.61 -3.05 -9.98
CA PHE A 81 -0.16 -1.87 -10.74
C PHE A 81 -1.32 -1.20 -11.49
N GLY A 82 -2.16 -2.00 -12.17
CA GLY A 82 -3.28 -1.48 -12.96
C GLY A 82 -4.29 -0.69 -12.14
N ILE A 83 -4.66 -1.17 -10.95
CA ILE A 83 -5.64 -0.47 -10.11
C ILE A 83 -5.07 0.84 -9.52
N TYR A 84 -3.78 0.87 -9.15
CA TYR A 84 -3.14 2.08 -8.70
C TYR A 84 -3.05 3.12 -9.82
N PHE A 85 -2.69 2.69 -11.02
CA PHE A 85 -2.68 3.55 -12.19
C PHE A 85 -4.08 4.10 -12.50
N ALA A 86 -5.10 3.23 -12.51
CA ALA A 86 -6.48 3.64 -12.78
C ALA A 86 -7.00 4.65 -11.73
N ASN A 87 -6.68 4.47 -10.45
CA ASN A 87 -7.03 5.45 -9.42
C ASN A 87 -6.34 6.80 -9.68
N GLY A 88 -5.06 6.80 -10.06
CA GLY A 88 -4.34 8.02 -10.41
C GLY A 88 -4.98 8.74 -11.62
N VAL A 89 -5.31 8.00 -12.68
CA VAL A 89 -6.02 8.54 -13.85
C VAL A 89 -7.36 9.12 -13.44
N VAL A 90 -8.20 8.37 -12.74
CA VAL A 90 -9.55 8.80 -12.32
C VAL A 90 -9.48 10.07 -11.46
N GLN A 91 -8.54 10.15 -10.51
CA GLN A 91 -8.44 11.34 -9.63
C GLN A 91 -8.06 12.60 -10.42
N ILE A 92 -7.17 12.50 -11.38
CA ILE A 92 -6.71 13.66 -12.16
C ILE A 92 -7.74 14.07 -13.21
N THR A 93 -8.37 13.11 -13.87
CA THR A 93 -9.31 13.40 -14.97
C THR A 93 -10.75 13.62 -14.52
N MET A 94 -11.08 13.37 -13.25
CA MET A 94 -12.45 13.45 -12.75
C MET A 94 -13.06 14.84 -12.95
N GLY A 95 -12.30 15.92 -12.75
CA GLY A 95 -12.79 17.29 -12.96
C GLY A 95 -13.21 17.56 -14.42
N PHE A 96 -12.41 17.09 -15.36
CA PHE A 96 -12.71 17.19 -16.79
C PHE A 96 -13.92 16.32 -17.17
N LEU A 97 -13.96 15.07 -16.67
CA LEU A 97 -15.07 14.15 -16.91
C LEU A 97 -16.41 14.72 -16.42
N VAL A 98 -16.42 15.36 -15.23
CA VAL A 98 -17.61 15.99 -14.66
C VAL A 98 -18.06 17.18 -15.52
N GLN A 99 -17.14 17.99 -16.01
CA GLN A 99 -17.46 19.10 -16.92
C GLN A 99 -18.05 18.60 -18.23
N ASP A 100 -17.40 17.64 -18.87
CA ASP A 100 -17.80 17.10 -20.18
C ASP A 100 -19.15 16.37 -20.10
N ARG A 101 -19.37 15.53 -19.09
CA ARG A 101 -20.62 14.75 -18.94
C ARG A 101 -21.76 15.54 -18.34
N GLY A 102 -21.45 16.50 -17.46
CA GLY A 102 -22.45 17.34 -16.79
C GLY A 102 -22.79 18.62 -17.53
N GLY A 103 -22.02 19.00 -18.52
CA GLY A 103 -22.15 20.31 -19.18
C GLY A 103 -21.94 21.47 -18.19
N LEU A 104 -21.13 21.25 -17.14
CA LEU A 104 -20.99 22.18 -16.04
C LEU A 104 -19.88 23.20 -16.29
N GLN A 105 -20.14 24.44 -15.86
CA GLN A 105 -19.09 25.47 -15.77
C GLN A 105 -18.01 25.04 -14.76
N PRO A 106 -16.78 25.55 -14.89
CA PRO A 106 -15.66 25.14 -14.01
C PRO A 106 -15.95 25.26 -12.51
N ALA A 107 -16.59 26.35 -12.08
CA ALA A 107 -16.84 26.60 -10.66
C ALA A 107 -17.77 25.55 -10.01
N PRO A 108 -18.98 25.23 -10.54
CA PRO A 108 -19.81 24.17 -9.99
C PRO A 108 -19.22 22.77 -10.20
N ALA A 109 -18.41 22.53 -11.24
CA ALA A 109 -17.77 21.27 -11.49
C ALA A 109 -16.78 20.88 -10.37
N VAL A 110 -16.12 21.84 -9.73
CA VAL A 110 -15.22 21.57 -8.59
C VAL A 110 -15.96 20.90 -7.43
N SER A 111 -17.13 21.41 -7.06
CA SER A 111 -17.93 20.84 -5.96
C SER A 111 -18.41 19.42 -6.28
N VAL A 112 -18.88 19.20 -7.52
CA VAL A 112 -19.31 17.88 -7.97
C VAL A 112 -18.12 16.91 -8.01
N THR A 113 -16.98 17.35 -8.51
CA THR A 113 -15.74 16.54 -8.50
C THR A 113 -15.35 16.15 -7.07
N ALA A 114 -15.41 17.07 -6.13
CA ALA A 114 -15.12 16.78 -4.73
C ALA A 114 -16.06 15.70 -4.16
N LEU A 115 -17.36 15.75 -4.50
CA LEU A 115 -18.32 14.71 -4.11
C LEU A 115 -17.99 13.34 -4.74
N MET A 116 -17.57 13.31 -6.01
CA MET A 116 -17.15 12.05 -6.67
C MET A 116 -15.92 11.43 -5.99
N LEU A 117 -14.92 12.26 -5.68
CA LEU A 117 -13.72 11.80 -4.96
C LEU A 117 -14.03 11.40 -3.51
N LEU A 118 -14.98 12.07 -2.87
CA LEU A 118 -15.47 11.68 -1.55
C LEU A 118 -16.19 10.32 -1.61
N ALA A 119 -17.01 10.07 -2.64
CA ALA A 119 -17.66 8.79 -2.86
C ALA A 119 -16.61 7.66 -3.04
N ASN A 120 -15.54 7.90 -3.80
CA ASN A 120 -14.43 6.95 -3.92
C ASN A 120 -13.80 6.65 -2.56
N ALA A 121 -13.46 7.68 -1.80
CA ALA A 121 -12.87 7.52 -0.48
C ALA A 121 -13.81 6.79 0.49
N ALA A 122 -15.09 7.11 0.48
CA ALA A 122 -16.11 6.46 1.30
C ALA A 122 -16.23 4.97 0.96
N GLY A 123 -16.24 4.61 -0.32
CA GLY A 123 -16.22 3.22 -0.78
C GLY A 123 -15.00 2.45 -0.27
N ALA A 124 -13.81 3.05 -0.37
CA ALA A 124 -12.57 2.45 0.11
C ALA A 124 -12.58 2.28 1.64
N MET A 125 -12.99 3.30 2.39
CA MET A 125 -13.08 3.25 3.86
C MET A 125 -14.09 2.22 4.33
N LEU A 126 -15.29 2.20 3.75
CA LEU A 126 -16.33 1.22 4.05
C LEU A 126 -15.79 -0.20 3.90
N MET A 127 -15.10 -0.44 2.79
CA MET A 127 -14.55 -1.76 2.48
C MET A 127 -13.46 -2.15 3.46
N GLN A 128 -12.47 -1.27 3.71
CA GLN A 128 -11.33 -1.57 4.57
C GLN A 128 -11.71 -1.69 6.05
N LEU A 129 -12.57 -0.82 6.56
CA LEU A 129 -12.87 -0.77 8.00
C LEU A 129 -13.97 -1.75 8.40
N ILE A 130 -14.95 -2.00 7.51
CA ILE A 130 -16.14 -2.75 7.88
C ILE A 130 -16.16 -4.12 7.21
N VAL A 131 -15.95 -4.17 5.91
CA VAL A 131 -16.20 -5.39 5.13
C VAL A 131 -15.02 -6.34 5.17
N VAL A 132 -13.80 -5.86 4.89
CA VAL A 132 -12.59 -6.70 4.86
C VAL A 132 -12.34 -7.42 6.19
N PRO A 133 -12.44 -6.78 7.37
CA PRO A 133 -12.25 -7.48 8.64
C PRO A 133 -13.32 -8.58 8.89
N ARG A 134 -14.56 -8.36 8.41
CA ARG A 134 -15.64 -9.35 8.57
C ARG A 134 -15.61 -10.50 7.58
N LEU A 135 -15.00 -10.28 6.40
CA LEU A 135 -14.96 -11.28 5.33
C LEU A 135 -14.07 -12.49 5.67
N GLY A 136 -13.00 -12.28 6.45
CA GLY A 136 -12.03 -13.34 6.75
C GLY A 136 -11.34 -13.92 5.50
N TRP A 137 -11.36 -13.21 4.38
CA TRP A 137 -10.77 -13.68 3.13
C TRP A 137 -9.25 -13.55 3.15
N GLY A 138 -8.58 -14.58 2.64
CA GLY A 138 -7.13 -14.51 2.45
C GLY A 138 -6.72 -13.47 1.38
N PRO A 139 -5.46 -12.99 1.43
CA PRO A 139 -4.94 -11.91 0.58
C PRO A 139 -5.20 -12.11 -0.92
N ARG A 140 -5.05 -13.34 -1.41
CA ARG A 140 -5.28 -13.68 -2.83
C ARG A 140 -6.73 -13.50 -3.27
N ARG A 141 -7.70 -13.88 -2.41
CA ARG A 141 -9.13 -13.70 -2.72
C ARG A 141 -9.49 -12.22 -2.73
N LEU A 142 -9.02 -11.45 -1.75
CA LEU A 142 -9.22 -10.02 -1.68
C LEU A 142 -8.67 -9.31 -2.92
N LEU A 143 -7.44 -9.62 -3.32
CA LEU A 143 -6.83 -9.00 -4.49
C LEU A 143 -7.59 -9.35 -5.78
N ARG A 144 -7.92 -10.63 -6.01
CA ARG A 144 -8.67 -11.06 -7.21
C ARG A 144 -10.04 -10.40 -7.27
N ALA A 145 -10.79 -10.42 -6.18
CA ALA A 145 -12.12 -9.80 -6.12
C ALA A 145 -12.04 -8.29 -6.34
N GLY A 146 -11.08 -7.61 -5.69
CA GLY A 146 -10.84 -6.19 -5.88
C GLY A 146 -10.48 -5.85 -7.32
N MET A 147 -9.59 -6.61 -7.96
CA MET A 147 -9.21 -6.38 -9.36
C MET A 147 -10.37 -6.61 -10.34
N THR A 148 -11.19 -7.65 -10.12
CA THR A 148 -12.37 -7.91 -10.94
C THR A 148 -13.40 -6.79 -10.79
N LEU A 149 -13.66 -6.34 -9.57
CA LEU A 149 -14.53 -5.22 -9.30
C LEU A 149 -14.01 -3.91 -9.89
N ALA A 150 -12.68 -3.68 -9.82
CA ALA A 150 -12.04 -2.51 -10.44
C ALA A 150 -12.23 -2.49 -11.96
N LEU A 151 -12.11 -3.64 -12.62
CA LEU A 151 -12.34 -3.76 -14.05
C LEU A 151 -13.79 -3.41 -14.42
N ILE A 152 -14.76 -3.93 -13.67
CA ILE A 152 -16.18 -3.64 -13.86
C ILE A 152 -16.46 -2.14 -13.59
N ALA A 153 -16.00 -1.62 -12.45
CA ALA A 153 -16.24 -0.24 -12.05
C ALA A 153 -15.64 0.77 -13.05
N LEU A 154 -14.41 0.50 -13.54
CA LEU A 154 -13.77 1.36 -14.52
C LEU A 154 -14.45 1.28 -15.89
N THR A 155 -14.94 0.11 -16.29
CA THR A 155 -15.75 -0.04 -17.51
C THR A 155 -17.04 0.75 -17.40
N CYS A 156 -17.76 0.63 -16.28
CA CYS A 156 -18.96 1.41 -16.01
C CYS A 156 -18.69 2.91 -16.00
N LEU A 157 -17.58 3.34 -15.40
CA LEU A 157 -17.16 4.75 -15.37
C LEU A 157 -16.89 5.29 -16.78
N THR A 158 -16.19 4.51 -17.60
CA THR A 158 -15.85 4.89 -18.98
C THR A 158 -17.11 5.06 -19.84
N LEU A 159 -18.11 4.20 -19.61
CA LEU A 159 -19.37 4.20 -20.35
C LEU A 159 -20.47 5.06 -19.69
N ALA A 160 -20.24 5.61 -18.49
CA ALA A 160 -21.24 6.33 -17.71
C ALA A 160 -21.85 7.50 -18.50
N PRO A 161 -23.16 7.54 -18.77
CA PRO A 161 -23.78 8.64 -19.51
C PRO A 161 -24.20 9.81 -18.61
N THR A 162 -24.32 9.61 -17.31
CA THR A 162 -24.85 10.57 -16.35
C THR A 162 -23.92 10.75 -15.15
N LEU A 163 -24.01 11.89 -14.47
CA LEU A 163 -23.23 12.15 -13.25
C LEU A 163 -23.53 11.13 -12.13
N TRP A 164 -24.76 10.63 -12.03
CA TRP A 164 -25.10 9.57 -11.06
C TRP A 164 -24.39 8.26 -11.36
N ALA A 165 -24.30 7.89 -12.64
CA ALA A 165 -23.54 6.72 -13.07
C ALA A 165 -22.05 6.89 -12.80
N VAL A 166 -21.50 8.09 -12.99
CA VAL A 166 -20.13 8.45 -12.63
C VAL A 166 -19.92 8.28 -11.12
N ALA A 167 -20.83 8.81 -10.28
CA ALA A 167 -20.76 8.71 -8.83
C ALA A 167 -20.76 7.24 -8.36
N ALA A 168 -21.72 6.45 -8.85
CA ALA A 168 -21.82 5.02 -8.50
C ALA A 168 -20.57 4.23 -8.93
N SER A 169 -20.07 4.48 -10.13
CA SER A 169 -18.86 3.81 -10.65
C SER A 169 -17.61 4.23 -9.85
N THR A 170 -17.52 5.51 -9.47
CA THR A 170 -16.41 6.04 -8.67
C THR A 170 -16.43 5.45 -7.24
N PHE A 171 -17.62 5.33 -6.63
CA PHE A 171 -17.79 4.62 -5.35
C PHE A 171 -17.37 3.16 -5.47
N ALA A 172 -17.82 2.44 -6.51
CA ALA A 172 -17.44 1.05 -6.76
C ALA A 172 -15.91 0.90 -6.98
N MET A 173 -15.27 1.87 -7.63
CA MET A 173 -13.82 1.90 -7.78
C MET A 173 -13.11 2.05 -6.42
N GLY A 174 -13.66 2.86 -5.51
CA GLY A 174 -13.21 2.95 -4.11
C GLY A 174 -13.32 1.62 -3.38
N VAL A 175 -14.47 0.94 -3.48
CA VAL A 175 -14.68 -0.40 -2.91
C VAL A 175 -13.65 -1.40 -3.45
N ALA A 176 -13.42 -1.39 -4.76
CA ALA A 176 -12.44 -2.24 -5.41
C ALA A 176 -11.02 -2.03 -4.88
N SER A 177 -10.61 -0.76 -4.73
CA SER A 177 -9.30 -0.39 -4.17
C SER A 177 -9.19 -0.76 -2.69
N GLY A 178 -10.28 -0.59 -1.94
CA GLY A 178 -10.39 -0.98 -0.54
C GLY A 178 -10.21 -2.48 -0.29
N MET A 179 -10.51 -3.33 -1.30
CA MET A 179 -10.21 -4.76 -1.28
C MET A 179 -8.80 -5.07 -1.78
N ALA A 180 -8.41 -4.50 -2.91
CA ALA A 180 -7.18 -4.85 -3.59
C ALA A 180 -5.93 -4.44 -2.80
N SER A 181 -5.92 -3.24 -2.20
CA SER A 181 -4.76 -2.72 -1.46
C SER A 181 -4.35 -3.58 -0.26
N PRO A 182 -5.23 -3.92 0.70
CA PRO A 182 -4.84 -4.79 1.81
C PRO A 182 -4.53 -6.21 1.32
N GLY A 183 -5.21 -6.70 0.28
CA GLY A 183 -4.90 -7.99 -0.34
C GLY A 183 -3.49 -8.04 -0.91
N TYR A 184 -3.05 -6.97 -1.58
CA TYR A 184 -1.71 -6.82 -2.11
C TYR A 184 -0.65 -6.73 -1.01
N SER A 185 -0.80 -5.79 -0.09
CA SER A 185 0.21 -5.54 0.94
C SER A 185 0.39 -6.74 1.87
N ALA A 186 -0.70 -7.35 2.33
CA ALA A 186 -0.63 -8.57 3.12
C ALA A 186 -0.05 -9.75 2.33
N GLY A 187 -0.46 -9.92 1.08
CA GLY A 187 0.04 -11.02 0.25
C GLY A 187 1.53 -10.89 -0.09
N ALA A 188 2.01 -9.69 -0.40
CA ALA A 188 3.41 -9.42 -0.66
C ALA A 188 4.26 -9.58 0.61
N SER A 189 3.75 -9.13 1.77
CA SER A 189 4.42 -9.27 3.06
C SER A 189 4.55 -10.75 3.47
N LEU A 190 3.52 -11.57 3.27
CA LEU A 190 3.56 -13.01 3.55
C LEU A 190 4.43 -13.82 2.57
N ALA A 191 4.84 -13.23 1.45
CA ALA A 191 5.71 -13.88 0.47
C ALA A 191 7.21 -13.78 0.80
N VAL A 192 7.58 -13.03 1.83
CA VAL A 192 8.96 -12.75 2.23
C VAL A 192 9.20 -13.15 3.69
N THR A 193 10.47 -13.26 4.08
CA THR A 193 10.87 -13.60 5.45
C THR A 193 10.79 -12.37 6.37
N GLU A 194 10.79 -12.58 7.70
CA GLU A 194 10.76 -11.49 8.70
C GLU A 194 11.89 -10.47 8.49
N ARG A 195 13.09 -10.94 8.16
CA ARG A 195 14.24 -10.08 7.90
C ARG A 195 14.09 -9.20 6.65
N GLU A 196 13.22 -9.58 5.71
CA GLU A 196 12.94 -8.87 4.46
C GLU A 196 11.76 -7.91 4.56
N GLN A 197 11.04 -7.85 5.71
CA GLN A 197 9.82 -7.04 5.87
C GLN A 197 10.04 -5.54 5.61
N GLY A 198 11.17 -4.98 6.04
CA GLY A 198 11.52 -3.60 5.72
C GLY A 198 11.72 -3.37 4.23
N GLY A 199 12.35 -4.33 3.53
CA GLY A 199 12.55 -4.27 2.09
C GLY A 199 11.26 -4.32 1.31
N ILE A 200 10.33 -5.23 1.65
CA ILE A 200 9.02 -5.33 0.97
C ILE A 200 8.14 -4.12 1.22
N ALA A 201 8.16 -3.52 2.43
CA ALA A 201 7.46 -2.28 2.71
C ALA A 201 7.94 -1.14 1.78
N GLY A 202 9.25 -1.05 1.56
CA GLY A 202 9.84 -0.12 0.59
C GLY A 202 9.36 -0.37 -0.84
N VAL A 203 9.30 -1.62 -1.30
CA VAL A 203 8.79 -1.99 -2.63
C VAL A 203 7.31 -1.65 -2.78
N ILE A 204 6.48 -1.92 -1.76
CA ILE A 204 5.05 -1.59 -1.77
C ILE A 204 4.85 -0.07 -1.93
N ASN A 205 5.55 0.73 -1.13
CA ASN A 205 5.46 2.19 -1.20
C ASN A 205 5.98 2.74 -2.52
N ALA A 206 7.11 2.22 -3.01
CA ALA A 206 7.68 2.64 -4.28
C ALA A 206 6.78 2.28 -5.48
N THR A 207 6.08 1.14 -5.45
CA THR A 207 5.07 0.77 -6.46
C THR A 207 3.96 1.83 -6.53
N GLY A 208 3.45 2.26 -5.38
CA GLY A 208 2.48 3.35 -5.29
C GLY A 208 3.05 4.67 -5.82
N ALA A 209 4.23 5.07 -5.34
CA ALA A 209 4.86 6.34 -5.71
C ALA A 209 5.11 6.47 -7.23
N ILE A 210 5.66 5.45 -7.88
CA ILE A 210 5.87 5.45 -9.33
C ILE A 210 4.54 5.62 -10.06
N THR A 211 3.51 4.92 -9.63
CA THR A 211 2.19 5.00 -10.26
C THR A 211 1.61 6.40 -10.13
N TRP A 212 1.77 7.04 -8.96
CA TRP A 212 1.34 8.42 -8.71
C TRP A 212 2.14 9.50 -9.45
N ILE A 213 3.31 9.18 -9.95
CA ILE A 213 4.08 10.07 -10.85
C ILE A 213 3.64 9.87 -12.30
N VAL A 214 3.54 8.61 -12.74
CA VAL A 214 3.29 8.27 -14.15
C VAL A 214 1.82 8.51 -14.54
N ALA A 215 0.85 8.18 -13.66
CA ALA A 215 -0.56 8.28 -13.99
C ALA A 215 -1.02 9.72 -14.29
N PRO A 216 -0.69 10.76 -13.50
CA PRO A 216 -1.08 12.15 -13.83
C PRO A 216 -0.52 12.63 -15.15
N VAL A 217 0.77 12.38 -15.41
CA VAL A 217 1.44 12.81 -16.64
C VAL A 217 0.80 12.16 -17.86
N SER A 218 0.60 10.85 -17.82
CA SER A 218 -0.04 10.13 -18.92
C SER A 218 -1.51 10.50 -19.09
N ALA A 219 -2.24 10.69 -17.98
CA ALA A 219 -3.66 11.03 -18.01
C ALA A 219 -3.90 12.39 -18.65
N THR A 220 -3.15 13.42 -18.26
CA THR A 220 -3.29 14.78 -18.82
C THR A 220 -2.88 14.85 -20.27
N ALA A 221 -1.75 14.21 -20.65
CA ALA A 221 -1.29 14.16 -22.03
C ALA A 221 -2.31 13.48 -22.95
N LEU A 222 -2.86 12.34 -22.53
CA LEU A 222 -3.83 11.58 -23.30
C LEU A 222 -5.19 12.28 -23.36
N TYR A 223 -5.64 12.91 -22.26
CA TYR A 223 -6.92 13.62 -22.24
C TYR A 223 -6.96 14.78 -23.23
N GLY A 224 -5.84 15.49 -23.38
CA GLY A 224 -5.70 16.57 -24.37
C GLY A 224 -5.81 16.10 -25.82
N TRP A 225 -5.49 14.83 -26.09
CA TRP A 225 -5.63 14.24 -27.42
C TRP A 225 -7.03 13.67 -27.68
N MET A 226 -7.56 12.87 -26.76
CA MET A 226 -8.92 12.32 -26.82
C MET A 226 -9.43 12.07 -25.37
N PRO A 227 -10.59 12.62 -24.97
CA PRO A 227 -11.07 12.51 -23.58
C PRO A 227 -11.24 11.08 -23.05
N LEU A 228 -11.50 10.10 -23.92
CA LEU A 228 -11.63 8.70 -23.55
C LEU A 228 -10.30 7.95 -23.43
N SER A 229 -9.22 8.45 -24.04
CA SER A 229 -7.97 7.70 -24.14
C SER A 229 -7.29 7.36 -22.80
N PRO A 230 -7.28 8.22 -21.75
CA PRO A 230 -6.70 7.84 -20.48
C PRO A 230 -7.48 6.71 -19.78
N PHE A 231 -8.82 6.70 -19.96
CA PHE A 231 -9.67 5.63 -19.41
C PHE A 231 -9.46 4.30 -20.13
N LEU A 232 -9.29 4.33 -21.46
CA LEU A 232 -8.98 3.13 -22.25
C LEU A 232 -7.60 2.55 -21.88
N LEU A 233 -6.60 3.41 -21.70
CA LEU A 233 -5.29 2.98 -21.21
C LEU A 233 -5.40 2.36 -19.80
N ALA A 234 -6.07 3.04 -18.88
CA ALA A 234 -6.29 2.52 -17.54
C ALA A 234 -7.05 1.19 -17.56
N LEU A 235 -8.08 1.06 -18.40
CA LEU A 235 -8.87 -0.16 -18.55
C LEU A 235 -8.00 -1.32 -19.06
N SER A 236 -7.16 -1.08 -20.05
CA SER A 236 -6.23 -2.10 -20.58
C SER A 236 -5.23 -2.57 -19.52
N LEU A 237 -4.68 -1.64 -18.74
CA LEU A 237 -3.76 -1.97 -17.64
C LEU A 237 -4.46 -2.71 -16.50
N VAL A 238 -5.69 -2.33 -16.13
CA VAL A 238 -6.48 -3.06 -15.13
C VAL A 238 -6.83 -4.46 -15.62
N ALA A 239 -7.20 -4.62 -16.90
CA ALA A 239 -7.50 -5.93 -17.49
C ALA A 239 -6.25 -6.84 -17.49
N LEU A 240 -5.10 -6.30 -17.85
CA LEU A 240 -3.82 -7.02 -17.79
C LEU A 240 -3.47 -7.44 -16.37
N SER A 241 -3.55 -6.51 -15.42
CA SER A 241 -3.28 -6.76 -14.00
C SER A 241 -4.29 -7.74 -13.38
N CYS A 242 -5.56 -7.67 -13.76
CA CYS A 242 -6.58 -8.64 -13.35
C CYS A 242 -6.25 -10.04 -13.89
N SER A 243 -5.85 -10.14 -15.15
CA SER A 243 -5.40 -11.41 -15.75
C SER A 243 -4.18 -11.97 -15.03
N CYS A 244 -3.20 -11.13 -14.68
CA CYS A 244 -2.05 -11.50 -13.84
C CYS A 244 -2.50 -12.03 -12.46
N ALA A 245 -3.44 -11.34 -11.80
CA ALA A 245 -3.97 -11.77 -10.50
C ALA A 245 -4.65 -13.15 -10.57
N TRP A 246 -5.39 -13.41 -11.63
CA TRP A 246 -6.06 -14.70 -11.81
C TRP A 246 -5.09 -15.82 -12.21
N LEU A 247 -4.18 -15.58 -13.13
CA LEU A 247 -3.30 -16.60 -13.69
C LEU A 247 -2.11 -16.91 -12.78
N LEU A 248 -1.38 -15.88 -12.34
CA LEU A 248 -0.14 -16.06 -11.59
C LEU A 248 -0.42 -16.47 -10.14
N LEU A 249 -1.39 -15.85 -9.48
CA LEU A 249 -1.72 -16.23 -8.11
C LEU A 249 -2.42 -17.59 -8.04
N ARG A 250 -3.10 -18.05 -9.10
CA ARG A 250 -3.64 -19.40 -9.18
C ARG A 250 -2.53 -20.46 -9.24
N LYS A 251 -1.45 -20.19 -9.97
CA LYS A 251 -0.29 -21.12 -10.01
C LYS A 251 0.34 -21.28 -8.63
N LEU A 252 0.42 -20.23 -7.82
CA LEU A 252 0.94 -20.30 -6.47
C LEU A 252 0.04 -21.14 -5.53
N ASP A 253 -1.29 -21.17 -5.74
CA ASP A 253 -2.21 -22.02 -4.99
C ASP A 253 -1.99 -23.52 -5.29
N ILE A 254 -1.71 -23.86 -6.54
CA ILE A 254 -1.47 -25.24 -6.95
C ILE A 254 -0.15 -25.78 -6.37
N VAL A 255 0.89 -24.95 -6.40
CA VAL A 255 2.22 -25.33 -5.88
C VAL A 255 2.21 -25.48 -4.34
N SER A 256 1.46 -24.65 -3.61
CA SER A 256 1.35 -24.78 -2.15
C SER A 256 0.61 -26.07 -1.75
N ARG A 257 -0.49 -26.40 -2.42
CA ARG A 257 -1.26 -27.63 -2.16
C ARG A 257 -0.55 -28.93 -2.55
N ALA A 258 0.45 -28.87 -3.42
CA ALA A 258 1.24 -30.03 -3.82
C ALA A 258 2.42 -30.30 -2.86
N ARG A 259 2.66 -29.42 -1.89
CA ARG A 259 3.70 -29.56 -0.85
C ARG A 259 3.15 -30.02 0.51
N ASP A 260 1.84 -29.84 0.71
CA ASP A 260 1.09 -30.36 1.87
C ASP A 260 0.61 -31.80 1.57
#